data_fd2d128e16507907da1014769f9921fd
#
_entry.id   fd2d128e16507907da1014769f9921fd
#
_cell.length_a   1.000
_cell.length_b   1.000
_cell.length_c   1.000
_cell.angle_alpha   90.00
_cell.angle_beta   90.00
_cell.angle_gamma   90.00
#
_symmetry.space_group_name_H-M   'P 1'
#
loop_
_entity.id
_entity.type
_entity.pdbx_description
1 polymer ?
#
loop_
_entity_poly.entity_id
_entity_poly.type
_entity_poly.pdbx_seq_one_letter_code
_entity_poly.pdbx_strand_id
1 'polypeptide(L)'
;MRIIVLSLILFCCGTCPITAQSDYIVTTPSTQEIPVDEEEQFIKNNFPLQPLCKWTPGMKFMFVPSTRNMFLPTLSSYDTEKGIDNSLLKHKILTFTGTEEKAQNISTGTNYSTRFVFECEGEKYYYDIKNMRLDEICEKAPRAGINGLVYLKDVDTAKELLIGKTVYIQSESARVDDANNYSGYQNIAIPVNTEATITAIGVGSQAYPVKIVFKDTQGHSYYLEVALSRTNSGMDLNDFQGEKRMKYFSNAFSFTNKSLGTIESLKNKYLGMTVYPKKMLPAKRIVSFEDKQTESRVHLPRYTVLQIKEIKLSPPGSLATLSLTDRDGAIYELETDLKYDVIVKNDN
;
A
#
# COMPACT_ATOMS: atom_id res chain seq x y z
N MET A 1 6.52 -15.72 -85.21
CA MET A 1 7.09 -16.95 -85.87
C MET A 1 7.24 -17.99 -84.74
N ARG A 2 6.60 -19.14 -84.91
CA ARG A 2 6.70 -20.43 -84.22
C ARG A 2 6.20 -20.46 -82.77
N ILE A 3 5.04 -21.00 -82.44
CA ILE A 3 4.48 -22.36 -82.63
C ILE A 3 4.84 -23.28 -81.46
N ILE A 4 3.81 -23.68 -80.71
CA ILE A 4 3.40 -25.03 -80.22
C ILE A 4 4.22 -25.59 -79.03
N VAL A 5 3.68 -26.25 -77.98
CA VAL A 5 2.75 -27.40 -77.98
C VAL A 5 2.13 -27.56 -76.57
N LEU A 6 0.89 -27.94 -76.61
CA LEU A 6 0.10 -28.63 -75.59
C LEU A 6 0.86 -29.75 -74.87
N SER A 7 0.60 -29.91 -73.58
CA SER A 7 0.41 -31.26 -72.99
C SER A 7 -0.52 -31.19 -71.78
N LEU A 8 -1.66 -31.74 -72.03
CA LEU A 8 -2.71 -32.12 -71.08
C LEU A 8 -2.24 -33.37 -70.33
N ILE A 9 -2.16 -33.33 -69.01
CA ILE A 9 -2.21 -34.56 -68.25
C ILE A 9 -3.25 -34.37 -67.15
N LEU A 10 -4.41 -35.00 -67.40
CA LEU A 10 -5.39 -35.32 -66.40
C LEU A 10 -4.77 -36.39 -65.46
N PHE A 11 -4.81 -36.12 -64.14
CA PHE A 11 -4.83 -37.18 -63.16
C PHE A 11 -5.95 -36.87 -62.16
N CYS A 12 -6.99 -37.64 -62.28
CA CYS A 12 -7.98 -37.85 -61.23
C CYS A 12 -7.29 -38.58 -60.11
N CYS A 13 -7.50 -38.19 -58.88
CA CYS A 13 -7.94 -39.06 -57.79
C CYS A 13 -7.84 -38.39 -56.45
N GLY A 14 -8.85 -38.46 -55.67
CA GLY A 14 -8.79 -38.40 -54.23
C GLY A 14 -9.28 -37.12 -53.59
N THR A 15 -10.60 -36.99 -53.49
CA THR A 15 -11.24 -36.14 -52.47
C THR A 15 -10.89 -36.65 -51.09
N CYS A 16 -9.88 -36.05 -50.44
CA CYS A 16 -9.78 -36.06 -49.00
C CYS A 16 -10.38 -34.75 -48.50
N PRO A 17 -11.40 -34.77 -47.69
CA PRO A 17 -11.81 -33.58 -46.97
C PRO A 17 -10.75 -33.30 -45.90
N ILE A 18 -9.90 -32.33 -46.16
CA ILE A 18 -9.08 -31.74 -45.10
C ILE A 18 -10.02 -30.86 -44.26
N THR A 19 -10.69 -31.46 -43.31
CA THR A 19 -11.25 -30.72 -42.18
C THR A 19 -10.14 -30.48 -41.19
N ALA A 20 -9.30 -29.52 -41.44
CA ALA A 20 -8.42 -28.91 -40.46
C ALA A 20 -8.83 -27.47 -40.32
N GLN A 21 -10.03 -27.26 -39.86
CA GLN A 21 -10.42 -25.98 -39.32
C GLN A 21 -10.01 -25.98 -37.86
N SER A 22 -8.77 -25.74 -37.62
CA SER A 22 -8.35 -25.28 -36.29
C SER A 22 -8.87 -23.85 -36.17
N ASP A 23 -10.03 -23.72 -35.56
CA ASP A 23 -10.48 -22.43 -35.04
C ASP A 23 -9.48 -21.98 -33.99
N TYR A 24 -8.39 -21.37 -34.46
CA TYR A 24 -7.52 -20.61 -33.62
C TYR A 24 -8.27 -19.34 -33.27
N ILE A 25 -9.18 -19.43 -32.28
CA ILE A 25 -9.79 -18.25 -31.69
C ILE A 25 -8.65 -17.58 -30.93
N VAL A 26 -8.00 -16.61 -31.57
CA VAL A 26 -7.23 -15.61 -30.83
C VAL A 26 -8.25 -14.79 -30.08
N THR A 27 -8.60 -15.25 -28.88
CA THR A 27 -9.22 -14.37 -27.91
C THR A 27 -8.19 -13.30 -27.65
N THR A 28 -8.39 -12.13 -28.21
CA THR A 28 -7.71 -10.92 -27.76
C THR A 28 -7.79 -10.97 -26.24
N PRO A 29 -6.67 -10.98 -25.51
CA PRO A 29 -6.76 -10.93 -24.06
C PRO A 29 -7.61 -9.69 -23.80
N SER A 30 -8.77 -9.89 -23.15
CA SER A 30 -9.52 -8.77 -22.64
C SER A 30 -8.50 -8.01 -21.81
N THR A 31 -8.22 -6.79 -22.16
CA THR A 31 -7.42 -5.90 -21.35
C THR A 31 -8.24 -5.78 -20.08
N GLN A 32 -7.99 -6.66 -19.11
CA GLN A 32 -8.53 -6.48 -17.77
C GLN A 32 -7.99 -5.12 -17.38
N GLU A 33 -8.85 -4.12 -17.33
CA GLU A 33 -8.53 -2.85 -16.73
C GLU A 33 -8.00 -3.19 -15.36
N ILE A 34 -6.70 -2.98 -15.17
CA ILE A 34 -6.07 -3.16 -13.86
C ILE A 34 -6.82 -2.18 -12.96
N PRO A 35 -7.50 -2.65 -11.91
CA PRO A 35 -8.24 -1.75 -11.03
C PRO A 35 -7.29 -0.66 -10.57
N VAL A 36 -7.62 0.58 -10.83
CA VAL A 36 -6.82 1.73 -10.39
C VAL A 36 -6.84 1.70 -8.86
N ASP A 37 -5.68 1.60 -8.24
CA ASP A 37 -5.56 1.72 -6.79
C ASP A 37 -5.88 3.18 -6.42
N GLU A 38 -7.09 3.42 -5.88
CA GLU A 38 -7.59 4.75 -5.54
C GLU A 38 -6.67 5.45 -4.54
N GLU A 39 -6.08 4.71 -3.62
CA GLU A 39 -5.14 5.23 -2.63
C GLU A 39 -3.83 5.66 -3.29
N GLU A 40 -3.33 4.89 -4.25
CA GLU A 40 -2.13 5.26 -5.01
C GLU A 40 -2.38 6.49 -5.86
N GLN A 41 -3.55 6.58 -6.49
CA GLN A 41 -3.94 7.75 -7.28
C GLN A 41 -4.11 9.00 -6.40
N PHE A 42 -4.71 8.84 -5.20
CA PHE A 42 -4.82 9.90 -4.21
C PHE A 42 -3.44 10.45 -3.82
N ILE A 43 -2.47 9.58 -3.54
CA ILE A 43 -1.10 9.98 -3.20
C ILE A 43 -0.45 10.72 -4.36
N LYS A 44 -0.50 10.16 -5.58
CA LYS A 44 0.11 10.76 -6.76
C LYS A 44 -0.45 12.16 -7.06
N ASN A 45 -1.75 12.34 -6.92
CA ASN A 45 -2.40 13.61 -7.22
C ASN A 45 -2.15 14.69 -6.16
N ASN A 46 -2.10 14.31 -4.88
CA ASN A 46 -2.09 15.28 -3.79
C ASN A 46 -0.73 15.43 -3.10
N PHE A 47 0.15 14.43 -3.24
CA PHE A 47 1.49 14.40 -2.63
C PHE A 47 2.57 14.11 -3.68
N PRO A 48 2.63 14.85 -4.81
CA PRO A 48 3.64 14.63 -5.83
C PRO A 48 5.03 14.90 -5.25
N LEU A 49 5.99 14.05 -5.62
CA LEU A 49 7.36 14.17 -5.13
C LEU A 49 7.98 15.53 -5.46
N GLN A 50 8.52 16.18 -4.46
CA GLN A 50 9.27 17.42 -4.54
C GLN A 50 10.72 17.16 -4.09
N PRO A 51 11.64 16.86 -5.02
CA PRO A 51 13.03 16.58 -4.72
C PRO A 51 13.73 17.74 -4.00
N LEU A 52 14.78 17.45 -3.24
CA LEU A 52 15.59 18.44 -2.51
C LEU A 52 16.03 19.63 -3.38
N CYS A 53 16.44 19.38 -4.61
CA CYS A 53 16.89 20.42 -5.55
C CYS A 53 15.74 21.34 -6.06
N LYS A 54 14.49 20.96 -5.81
CA LYS A 54 13.31 21.76 -6.14
C LYS A 54 12.68 22.42 -4.90
N TRP A 55 13.33 22.34 -3.76
CA TRP A 55 12.87 23.07 -2.59
C TRP A 55 13.02 24.58 -2.82
N THR A 56 12.04 25.35 -2.37
CA THR A 56 12.00 26.80 -2.54
C THR A 56 12.04 27.50 -1.18
N PRO A 57 12.70 28.63 -1.08
CA PRO A 57 12.69 29.45 0.13
C PRO A 57 11.26 29.68 0.63
N GLY A 58 11.06 29.67 1.95
CA GLY A 58 9.77 29.80 2.61
C GLY A 58 9.08 28.49 2.92
N MET A 59 9.57 27.33 2.44
CA MET A 59 9.08 26.03 2.86
C MET A 59 9.27 25.84 4.37
N LYS A 60 8.21 25.41 5.08
CA LYS A 60 8.22 25.23 6.53
C LYS A 60 8.19 23.76 6.91
N PHE A 61 9.07 23.41 7.81
CA PHE A 61 9.25 22.05 8.32
C PHE A 61 9.16 22.04 9.84
N MET A 62 8.51 21.02 10.41
CA MET A 62 8.68 20.72 11.83
C MET A 62 9.82 19.73 12.00
N PHE A 63 10.72 19.99 12.95
CA PHE A 63 11.81 19.08 13.24
C PHE A 63 11.35 17.99 14.21
N VAL A 64 11.34 16.75 13.74
CA VAL A 64 10.93 15.56 14.51
C VAL A 64 12.04 14.52 14.43
N PRO A 65 13.07 14.64 15.28
CA PRO A 65 14.18 13.70 15.27
C PRO A 65 13.75 12.30 15.72
N SER A 66 14.41 11.28 15.18
CA SER A 66 14.24 9.91 15.64
C SER A 66 14.64 9.79 17.11
N THR A 67 13.87 9.06 17.90
CA THR A 67 14.20 8.77 19.31
C THR A 67 15.54 8.03 19.46
N ARG A 68 15.93 7.23 18.47
CA ARG A 68 17.23 6.51 18.47
C ARG A 68 18.42 7.44 18.21
N ASN A 69 18.20 8.54 17.49
CA ASN A 69 19.23 9.48 17.06
C ASN A 69 19.08 10.85 17.72
N MET A 70 18.43 10.93 18.88
CA MET A 70 18.13 12.20 19.53
C MET A 70 19.41 13.00 19.87
N PHE A 71 20.50 12.31 20.18
CA PHE A 71 21.79 12.91 20.54
C PHE A 71 22.76 13.09 19.35
N LEU A 72 22.44 12.55 18.17
CA LEU A 72 23.28 12.72 17.00
C LEU A 72 22.82 13.96 16.21
N PRO A 73 23.66 14.97 16.04
CA PRO A 73 23.29 16.17 15.30
C PRO A 73 22.86 15.84 13.89
N THR A 74 21.65 16.27 13.53
CA THR A 74 21.20 16.26 12.12
C THR A 74 21.54 17.58 11.46
N LEU A 75 21.36 18.68 12.18
CA LEU A 75 21.63 20.03 11.72
C LEU A 75 22.83 20.62 12.48
N SER A 76 23.50 21.55 11.84
CA SER A 76 24.58 22.33 12.43
C SER A 76 24.19 23.81 12.54
N SER A 77 24.69 24.48 13.56
CA SER A 77 24.59 25.95 13.66
C SER A 77 25.39 26.62 12.53
N TYR A 78 24.78 27.61 11.91
CA TYR A 78 25.42 28.33 10.81
C TYR A 78 26.63 29.14 11.28
N ASP A 79 26.55 29.78 12.46
CA ASP A 79 27.56 30.65 12.99
C ASP A 79 28.78 29.93 13.58
N THR A 80 28.51 28.79 14.26
CA THR A 80 29.58 28.03 14.92
C THR A 80 30.09 26.85 14.12
N GLU A 81 29.41 26.47 13.04
CA GLU A 81 29.65 25.29 12.21
C GLU A 81 29.69 23.97 13.01
N LYS A 82 29.12 23.97 14.21
CA LYS A 82 29.03 22.77 15.08
C LYS A 82 27.67 22.14 14.98
N GLY A 83 27.64 20.81 15.08
CA GLY A 83 26.40 20.04 15.17
C GLY A 83 25.60 20.46 16.40
N ILE A 84 24.27 20.58 16.22
CA ILE A 84 23.33 20.97 17.28
C ILE A 84 22.65 19.72 17.81
N ASP A 85 22.52 19.64 19.14
CA ASP A 85 21.71 18.59 19.78
C ASP A 85 20.28 18.67 19.24
N ASN A 86 19.81 17.57 18.68
CA ASN A 86 18.50 17.47 18.07
C ASN A 86 17.35 17.78 19.06
N SER A 87 17.58 17.60 20.36
CA SER A 87 16.58 17.92 21.40
C SER A 87 16.25 19.41 21.47
N LEU A 88 17.21 20.29 21.14
CA LEU A 88 17.04 21.76 21.15
C LEU A 88 16.10 22.25 20.03
N LEU A 89 16.03 21.51 18.94
CA LEU A 89 15.19 21.84 17.77
C LEU A 89 13.91 20.98 17.71
N LYS A 90 13.76 20.02 18.60
CA LYS A 90 12.61 19.11 18.60
C LYS A 90 11.29 19.88 18.63
N HIS A 91 10.40 19.58 17.67
CA HIS A 91 9.10 20.21 17.47
C HIS A 91 9.12 21.71 17.15
N LYS A 92 10.32 22.28 16.89
CA LYS A 92 10.40 23.65 16.36
C LYS A 92 10.15 23.69 14.86
N ILE A 93 9.69 24.83 14.39
CA ILE A 93 9.42 25.07 12.99
C ILE A 93 10.65 25.73 12.37
N LEU A 94 11.21 25.06 11.37
CA LEU A 94 12.31 25.58 10.56
C LEU A 94 11.78 26.06 9.21
N THR A 95 12.19 27.24 8.80
CA THR A 95 11.88 27.80 7.49
C THR A 95 13.11 27.62 6.59
N PHE A 96 12.94 26.90 5.48
CA PHE A 96 14.01 26.78 4.50
C PHE A 96 14.25 28.12 3.82
N THR A 97 15.51 28.58 3.80
CA THR A 97 15.89 29.88 3.26
C THR A 97 16.63 29.79 1.93
N GLY A 98 17.22 28.64 1.61
CA GLY A 98 17.89 28.40 0.33
C GLY A 98 19.01 27.39 0.45
N THR A 99 19.74 27.26 -0.67
CA THR A 99 20.93 26.40 -0.77
C THR A 99 22.17 27.21 -1.07
N GLU A 100 23.33 26.73 -0.59
CA GLU A 100 24.65 27.26 -0.88
C GLU A 100 25.55 26.15 -1.38
N GLU A 101 26.32 26.37 -2.45
CA GLU A 101 27.36 25.44 -2.88
C GLU A 101 28.68 25.84 -2.26
N LYS A 102 29.36 24.90 -1.63
CA LYS A 102 30.73 25.08 -1.12
C LYS A 102 31.68 24.21 -1.94
N ALA A 103 32.73 24.87 -2.47
CA ALA A 103 33.84 24.18 -3.13
C ALA A 103 34.98 24.03 -2.15
N GLN A 104 35.50 22.84 -1.97
CA GLN A 104 36.68 22.56 -1.17
C GLN A 104 37.78 21.95 -2.05
N ASN A 105 38.88 22.65 -2.17
CA ASN A 105 40.05 22.14 -2.88
C ASN A 105 40.75 21.09 -2.03
N ILE A 106 40.90 19.92 -2.59
CA ILE A 106 41.66 18.81 -2.02
C ILE A 106 42.78 18.39 -2.97
N SER A 107 43.74 17.63 -2.49
CA SER A 107 44.90 17.21 -3.29
C SER A 107 44.58 16.48 -4.59
N THR A 108 43.36 15.89 -4.67
CA THR A 108 42.88 15.12 -5.82
C THR A 108 41.88 15.87 -6.71
N GLY A 109 41.61 17.16 -6.44
CA GLY A 109 40.66 17.97 -7.20
C GLY A 109 39.81 18.89 -6.33
N THR A 110 38.66 19.31 -6.86
CA THR A 110 37.70 20.13 -6.12
C THR A 110 36.50 19.28 -5.72
N ASN A 111 36.25 19.16 -4.43
CA ASN A 111 35.02 18.58 -3.92
C ASN A 111 33.96 19.67 -3.73
N TYR A 112 32.74 19.36 -4.09
CA TYR A 112 31.59 20.22 -3.86
C TYR A 112 30.71 19.65 -2.77
N SER A 113 30.09 20.50 -1.97
CA SER A 113 29.00 20.13 -1.06
C SER A 113 27.89 21.15 -1.20
N THR A 114 26.66 20.68 -1.06
CA THR A 114 25.48 21.53 -1.07
C THR A 114 24.94 21.65 0.35
N ARG A 115 24.86 22.89 0.81
CA ARG A 115 24.35 23.29 2.12
C ARG A 115 22.89 23.71 1.98
N PHE A 116 21.99 23.08 2.71
CA PHE A 116 20.58 23.48 2.85
C PHE A 116 20.46 24.31 4.12
N VAL A 117 20.03 25.58 3.99
CA VAL A 117 19.99 26.55 5.09
C VAL A 117 18.55 26.73 5.57
N PHE A 118 18.39 26.74 6.88
CA PHE A 118 17.12 26.91 7.57
C PHE A 118 17.24 28.01 8.62
N GLU A 119 16.11 28.66 8.89
CA GLU A 119 15.99 29.65 9.96
C GLU A 119 14.95 29.16 10.99
N CYS A 120 15.25 29.32 12.26
CA CYS A 120 14.39 29.00 13.37
C CYS A 120 14.61 30.01 14.49
N GLU A 121 13.57 30.75 14.89
CA GLU A 121 13.64 31.71 16.00
C GLU A 121 14.78 32.77 15.84
N GLY A 122 15.09 33.19 14.61
CA GLY A 122 16.13 34.15 14.31
C GLY A 122 17.53 33.56 14.15
N GLU A 123 17.72 32.30 14.49
CA GLU A 123 18.98 31.57 14.34
C GLU A 123 19.01 30.78 13.03
N LYS A 124 20.21 30.65 12.42
CA LYS A 124 20.39 29.87 11.20
C LYS A 124 21.02 28.52 11.48
N TYR A 125 20.50 27.52 10.79
CA TYR A 125 20.95 26.13 10.83
C TYR A 125 21.16 25.60 9.43
N TYR A 126 21.96 24.56 9.28
CA TYR A 126 22.14 23.95 7.97
C TYR A 126 22.31 22.44 8.02
N TYR A 127 22.06 21.83 6.88
CA TYR A 127 22.34 20.43 6.57
C TYR A 127 23.27 20.38 5.35
N ASP A 128 24.44 19.74 5.47
CA ASP A 128 25.38 19.61 4.37
C ASP A 128 25.29 18.25 3.69
N ILE A 129 25.03 18.25 2.39
CA ILE A 129 25.19 17.08 1.53
C ILE A 129 26.60 17.13 0.95
N LYS A 130 27.45 16.24 1.46
CA LYS A 130 28.88 16.22 1.09
C LYS A 130 29.05 15.53 -0.28
N ASN A 131 30.07 16.01 -1.03
CA ASN A 131 30.51 15.45 -2.30
C ASN A 131 29.45 15.41 -3.41
N MET A 132 28.46 16.29 -3.35
CA MET A 132 27.44 16.45 -4.38
C MET A 132 27.06 17.91 -4.56
N ARG A 133 26.90 18.33 -5.82
CA ARG A 133 26.26 19.57 -6.20
C ARG A 133 24.73 19.40 -6.21
N LEU A 134 24.00 20.51 -6.24
CA LEU A 134 22.55 20.50 -6.21
C LEU A 134 21.91 19.74 -7.41
N ASP A 135 22.46 19.94 -8.61
CA ASP A 135 22.06 19.22 -9.81
C ASP A 135 22.31 17.70 -9.71
N GLU A 136 23.45 17.30 -9.18
CA GLU A 136 23.80 15.91 -8.94
C GLU A 136 22.87 15.24 -7.91
N ILE A 137 22.43 15.98 -6.87
CA ILE A 137 21.46 15.47 -5.90
C ILE A 137 20.15 15.12 -6.60
N CYS A 138 19.67 15.97 -7.52
CA CYS A 138 18.48 15.71 -8.30
C CYS A 138 18.59 14.48 -9.17
N GLU A 139 19.74 14.30 -9.81
CA GLU A 139 19.96 13.19 -10.74
C GLU A 139 20.17 11.86 -10.02
N LYS A 140 21.07 11.86 -9.01
CA LYS A 140 21.50 10.63 -8.33
C LYS A 140 20.59 10.19 -7.19
N ALA A 141 19.91 11.13 -6.53
CA ALA A 141 19.08 10.88 -5.35
C ALA A 141 17.76 11.67 -5.37
N PRO A 142 16.93 11.55 -6.43
CA PRO A 142 15.73 12.38 -6.60
C PRO A 142 14.68 12.17 -5.49
N ARG A 143 14.80 11.08 -4.75
CA ARG A 143 13.86 10.71 -3.67
C ARG A 143 14.44 10.91 -2.27
N ALA A 144 15.64 11.43 -2.16
CA ALA A 144 16.24 11.72 -0.85
C ALA A 144 15.51 12.85 -0.14
N GLY A 145 15.41 12.75 1.18
CA GLY A 145 14.93 13.79 2.08
C GLY A 145 15.96 14.10 3.15
N ILE A 146 15.73 15.13 3.95
CA ILE A 146 16.53 15.44 5.12
C ILE A 146 15.86 14.83 6.35
N ASN A 147 16.63 14.04 7.07
CA ASN A 147 16.16 13.27 8.20
C ASN A 147 15.59 14.18 9.32
N GLY A 148 14.40 13.84 9.81
CA GLY A 148 13.74 14.59 10.88
C GLY A 148 12.96 15.82 10.44
N LEU A 149 12.96 16.21 9.16
CA LEU A 149 12.19 17.33 8.67
C LEU A 149 10.83 16.88 8.13
N VAL A 150 9.74 17.21 8.82
CA VAL A 150 8.38 16.98 8.36
C VAL A 150 7.85 18.23 7.67
N TYR A 151 7.55 18.14 6.38
CA TYR A 151 7.02 19.26 5.61
C TYR A 151 5.57 19.58 6.04
N LEU A 152 5.34 20.76 6.61
CA LEU A 152 4.05 21.12 7.20
C LEU A 152 2.92 21.19 6.17
N LYS A 153 3.22 21.58 4.93
CA LYS A 153 2.22 21.57 3.87
C LYS A 153 1.65 20.18 3.57
N ASP A 154 2.40 19.10 3.83
CA ASP A 154 1.88 17.74 3.69
C ASP A 154 0.82 17.44 4.77
N VAL A 155 1.07 17.89 6.00
CA VAL A 155 0.13 17.77 7.11
C VAL A 155 -1.13 18.61 6.85
N ASP A 156 -0.96 19.84 6.38
CA ASP A 156 -2.09 20.73 6.05
C ASP A 156 -2.92 20.16 4.89
N THR A 157 -2.28 19.66 3.84
CA THR A 157 -2.98 19.02 2.72
C THR A 157 -3.75 17.77 3.18
N ALA A 158 -3.12 16.94 4.01
CA ALA A 158 -3.81 15.77 4.58
C ALA A 158 -5.02 16.19 5.43
N LYS A 159 -4.89 17.26 6.22
CA LYS A 159 -5.96 17.82 7.03
C LYS A 159 -7.16 18.27 6.18
N GLU A 160 -6.89 19.02 5.12
CA GLU A 160 -7.93 19.53 4.20
C GLU A 160 -8.65 18.40 3.46
N LEU A 161 -7.92 17.35 3.08
CA LEU A 161 -8.45 16.31 2.21
C LEU A 161 -9.04 15.12 2.95
N LEU A 162 -8.60 14.82 4.17
CA LEU A 162 -8.94 13.58 4.86
C LEU A 162 -9.89 13.75 6.04
N ILE A 163 -9.92 14.89 6.73
CA ILE A 163 -10.83 15.06 7.89
C ILE A 163 -12.27 14.91 7.43
N GLY A 164 -13.04 14.13 8.19
CA GLY A 164 -14.43 13.80 7.93
C GLY A 164 -14.65 12.69 6.91
N LYS A 165 -13.59 12.18 6.28
CA LYS A 165 -13.74 11.06 5.36
C LYS A 165 -13.94 9.74 6.10
N THR A 166 -14.80 8.90 5.55
CA THR A 166 -14.90 7.50 5.93
C THR A 166 -13.80 6.72 5.23
N VAL A 167 -13.12 5.87 5.98
CA VAL A 167 -12.05 4.97 5.51
C VAL A 167 -12.24 3.59 6.11
N TYR A 168 -11.61 2.60 5.49
CA TYR A 168 -11.57 1.22 5.96
C TYR A 168 -10.15 0.87 6.36
N ILE A 169 -9.96 0.42 7.60
CA ILE A 169 -8.65 0.16 8.18
C ILE A 169 -8.06 -1.09 7.52
N GLN A 170 -6.84 -0.97 6.97
CA GLN A 170 -6.10 -2.08 6.37
C GLN A 170 -5.00 -2.61 7.30
N SER A 171 -4.63 -1.85 8.31
CA SER A 171 -3.67 -2.26 9.34
C SER A 171 -4.33 -3.20 10.35
N GLU A 172 -3.66 -4.30 10.70
CA GLU A 172 -4.14 -5.24 11.74
C GLU A 172 -4.10 -4.65 13.16
N SER A 173 -3.45 -3.52 13.33
CA SER A 173 -3.35 -2.86 14.64
C SER A 173 -3.24 -1.35 14.49
N ALA A 174 -3.75 -0.63 15.47
CA ALA A 174 -3.59 0.81 15.61
C ALA A 174 -3.24 1.19 17.06
N ARG A 175 -2.80 2.43 17.26
CA ARG A 175 -2.52 2.97 18.57
C ARG A 175 -3.76 3.67 19.12
N VAL A 176 -4.01 3.51 20.41
CA VAL A 176 -5.09 4.24 21.07
C VAL A 176 -4.73 5.73 21.12
N ASP A 177 -5.66 6.57 20.68
CA ASP A 177 -5.53 8.02 20.84
C ASP A 177 -6.19 8.44 22.15
N ASP A 178 -5.49 8.20 23.26
CA ASP A 178 -5.92 8.65 24.57
C ASP A 178 -5.06 9.84 24.97
N ALA A 179 -5.65 11.03 24.95
CA ALA A 179 -5.00 12.27 25.34
C ALA A 179 -4.55 12.27 26.82
N ASN A 180 -5.08 11.37 27.64
CA ASN A 180 -4.80 11.26 29.06
C ASN A 180 -3.80 10.15 29.39
N ASN A 181 -3.43 9.30 28.44
CA ASN A 181 -2.58 8.16 28.68
C ASN A 181 -1.15 8.38 28.19
N TYR A 182 -0.32 9.00 29.02
CA TYR A 182 1.11 9.19 28.78
C TYR A 182 1.93 7.88 28.74
N SER A 183 1.38 6.77 29.18
CA SER A 183 2.06 5.46 29.18
C SER A 183 2.04 4.76 27.82
N GLY A 184 1.62 5.44 26.85
CA GLY A 184 1.95 5.36 25.45
C GLY A 184 1.74 4.05 24.74
N TYR A 185 1.76 3.95 23.58
CA TYR A 185 2.10 2.91 22.60
C TYR A 185 1.43 1.53 22.78
N GLN A 186 0.24 1.46 23.35
CA GLN A 186 -0.53 0.23 23.24
C GLN A 186 -1.04 0.08 21.81
N ASN A 187 -0.42 -0.84 21.07
CA ASN A 187 -1.01 -1.31 19.83
C ASN A 187 -2.20 -2.20 20.18
N ILE A 188 -3.36 -1.84 19.68
CA ILE A 188 -4.58 -2.63 19.79
C ILE A 188 -4.86 -3.26 18.46
N ALA A 189 -5.18 -4.56 18.47
CA ALA A 189 -5.63 -5.25 17.27
C ALA A 189 -6.97 -4.67 16.80
N ILE A 190 -7.05 -4.31 15.54
CA ILE A 190 -8.27 -3.83 14.89
C ILE A 190 -8.54 -4.77 13.71
N PRO A 191 -9.78 -5.28 13.56
CA PRO A 191 -10.12 -6.09 12.40
C PRO A 191 -9.91 -5.30 11.11
N VAL A 192 -9.24 -5.92 10.14
CA VAL A 192 -9.07 -5.34 8.81
C VAL A 192 -10.42 -5.04 8.19
N ASN A 193 -10.54 -3.94 7.45
CA ASN A 193 -11.76 -3.38 6.89
C ASN A 193 -12.79 -2.88 7.92
N THR A 194 -12.37 -2.64 9.16
CA THR A 194 -13.20 -1.86 10.09
C THR A 194 -13.44 -0.47 9.51
N GLU A 195 -14.70 -0.08 9.45
CA GLU A 195 -15.10 1.26 9.02
C GLU A 195 -14.75 2.29 10.11
N ALA A 196 -14.18 3.40 9.70
CA ALA A 196 -13.78 4.47 10.60
C ALA A 196 -13.91 5.84 9.93
N THR A 197 -14.07 6.88 10.73
CA THR A 197 -14.08 8.27 10.27
C THR A 197 -12.83 8.99 10.76
N ILE A 198 -12.11 9.66 9.87
CA ILE A 198 -10.94 10.46 10.21
C ILE A 198 -11.40 11.74 10.92
N THR A 199 -10.91 11.96 12.14
CA THR A 199 -11.35 13.06 13.00
C THR A 199 -10.31 14.16 13.19
N ALA A 200 -9.02 13.82 13.12
CA ALA A 200 -7.95 14.79 13.22
C ALA A 200 -6.70 14.33 12.46
N ILE A 201 -5.90 15.31 12.07
CA ILE A 201 -4.60 15.13 11.43
C ILE A 201 -3.56 15.93 12.21
N GLY A 202 -2.40 15.34 12.43
CA GLY A 202 -1.27 15.98 13.10
C GLY A 202 0.07 15.59 12.50
N VAL A 203 1.12 16.14 13.06
CA VAL A 203 2.49 15.75 12.73
C VAL A 203 2.78 14.40 13.37
N GLY A 204 3.25 13.48 12.57
CA GLY A 204 3.64 12.14 13.00
C GLY A 204 5.12 12.06 13.35
N SER A 205 5.68 10.87 13.19
CA SER A 205 7.10 10.61 13.40
C SER A 205 7.93 10.92 12.15
N GLN A 206 9.24 10.88 12.33
CA GLN A 206 10.20 11.09 11.24
C GLN A 206 9.96 10.19 10.01
N ALA A 207 9.68 8.89 10.22
CA ALA A 207 9.47 7.93 9.14
C ALA A 207 8.06 7.99 8.56
N TYR A 208 7.10 8.48 9.34
CA TYR A 208 5.68 8.55 9.03
C TYR A 208 5.14 9.93 9.38
N PRO A 209 5.35 10.93 8.52
CA PRO A 209 5.22 12.34 8.87
C PRO A 209 3.78 12.80 9.15
N VAL A 210 2.77 12.05 8.76
CA VAL A 210 1.38 12.41 9.00
C VAL A 210 0.75 11.46 10.00
N LYS A 211 0.32 11.99 11.15
CA LYS A 211 -0.49 11.28 12.15
C LYS A 211 -1.97 11.42 11.78
N ILE A 212 -2.66 10.33 11.57
CA ILE A 212 -4.09 10.27 11.27
C ILE A 212 -4.84 9.73 12.48
N VAL A 213 -5.71 10.55 13.08
CA VAL A 213 -6.60 10.15 14.15
C VAL A 213 -7.97 9.81 13.57
N PHE A 214 -8.53 8.69 13.97
CA PHE A 214 -9.81 8.21 13.48
C PHE A 214 -10.64 7.55 14.58
N LYS A 215 -11.96 7.52 14.37
CA LYS A 215 -12.90 6.83 15.26
C LYS A 215 -13.58 5.70 14.51
N ASP A 216 -13.70 4.55 15.17
CA ASP A 216 -14.52 3.45 14.69
C ASP A 216 -16.02 3.75 14.86
N THR A 217 -16.87 2.85 14.39
CA THR A 217 -18.33 2.97 14.51
C THR A 217 -18.85 2.89 15.95
N GLN A 218 -18.02 2.44 16.89
CA GLN A 218 -18.33 2.38 18.32
C GLN A 218 -17.88 3.65 19.06
N GLY A 219 -17.17 4.55 18.36
CA GLY A 219 -16.70 5.82 18.92
C GLY A 219 -15.32 5.74 19.59
N HIS A 220 -14.63 4.60 19.55
CA HIS A 220 -13.28 4.49 20.07
C HIS A 220 -12.30 5.26 19.16
N SER A 221 -11.37 5.99 19.77
CA SER A 221 -10.40 6.81 19.06
C SER A 221 -9.05 6.13 18.97
N TYR A 222 -8.52 6.09 17.75
CA TYR A 222 -7.23 5.48 17.43
C TYR A 222 -6.42 6.38 16.52
N TYR A 223 -5.13 6.09 16.40
CA TYR A 223 -4.31 6.75 15.39
C TYR A 223 -3.34 5.80 14.69
N LEU A 224 -2.99 6.17 13.47
CA LEU A 224 -1.89 5.61 12.70
C LEU A 224 -1.03 6.75 12.14
N GLU A 225 0.26 6.49 12.03
CA GLU A 225 1.18 7.39 11.35
C GLU A 225 1.49 6.82 9.98
N VAL A 226 1.44 7.67 8.95
CA VAL A 226 1.58 7.26 7.54
C VAL A 226 2.61 8.09 6.80
N ALA A 227 3.20 7.51 5.77
CA ALA A 227 4.23 8.14 4.94
C ALA A 227 3.61 8.99 3.81
N LEU A 228 2.75 9.94 4.15
CA LEU A 228 2.28 10.95 3.22
C LEU A 228 3.29 12.11 3.19
N SER A 229 4.12 12.20 2.15
CA SER A 229 5.16 13.22 2.07
C SER A 229 5.59 13.50 0.64
N ARG A 230 5.61 14.78 0.28
CA ARG A 230 6.22 15.28 -0.97
C ARG A 230 7.75 15.30 -0.89
N THR A 231 8.29 15.42 0.32
CA THR A 231 9.74 15.65 0.55
C THR A 231 10.45 14.40 1.07
N ASN A 232 9.78 13.23 1.11
CA ASN A 232 10.34 11.99 1.65
C ASN A 232 10.97 12.17 3.05
N SER A 233 10.27 12.87 3.94
CA SER A 233 10.73 13.05 5.33
C SER A 233 11.15 11.73 5.96
N GLY A 234 12.25 11.74 6.68
CA GLY A 234 12.77 10.55 7.35
C GLY A 234 13.58 9.60 6.50
N MET A 235 13.80 9.91 5.23
CA MET A 235 14.73 9.19 4.37
C MET A 235 16.06 9.95 4.30
N ASP A 236 17.15 9.22 4.35
CA ASP A 236 18.47 9.76 4.03
C ASP A 236 18.81 9.52 2.54
N LEU A 237 19.94 10.09 2.11
CA LEU A 237 20.45 9.96 0.74
C LEU A 237 20.72 8.51 0.31
N ASN A 238 20.87 7.59 1.26
CA ASN A 238 21.18 6.19 1.01
C ASN A 238 19.91 5.31 0.97
N ASP A 239 18.76 5.86 1.32
CA ASP A 239 17.49 5.13 1.32
C ASP A 239 16.76 5.24 -0.02
N PHE A 240 17.20 4.47 -1.00
CA PHE A 240 16.62 4.43 -2.35
C PHE A 240 15.26 3.72 -2.44
N GLN A 241 14.73 3.19 -1.34
CA GLN A 241 13.44 2.47 -1.33
C GLN A 241 12.22 3.38 -1.09
N GLY A 242 12.32 4.67 -1.37
CA GLY A 242 11.27 5.66 -1.16
C GLY A 242 9.92 5.33 -1.77
N GLU A 243 9.90 4.62 -2.89
CA GLU A 243 8.65 4.17 -3.51
C GLU A 243 7.83 3.24 -2.62
N LYS A 244 8.47 2.36 -1.84
CA LYS A 244 7.76 1.47 -0.92
C LYS A 244 7.10 2.22 0.22
N ARG A 245 7.72 3.31 0.71
CA ARG A 245 7.16 4.13 1.80
C ARG A 245 5.94 4.94 1.37
N MET A 246 5.90 5.39 0.13
CA MET A 246 4.73 6.09 -0.42
C MET A 246 3.46 5.23 -0.41
N LYS A 247 3.59 3.90 -0.37
CA LYS A 247 2.46 2.95 -0.32
C LYS A 247 1.93 2.68 1.10
N TYR A 248 2.54 3.26 2.15
CA TYR A 248 2.09 2.95 3.52
C TYR A 248 0.71 3.53 3.86
N PHE A 249 0.23 4.55 3.15
CA PHE A 249 -1.14 5.01 3.34
C PHE A 249 -2.13 3.91 2.92
N SER A 250 -1.94 3.27 1.79
CA SER A 250 -2.78 2.16 1.30
C SER A 250 -2.67 0.89 2.16
N ASN A 251 -1.57 0.74 2.89
CA ASN A 251 -1.44 -0.34 3.88
C ASN A 251 -2.13 -0.03 5.21
N ALA A 252 -2.44 1.24 5.47
CA ALA A 252 -3.11 1.68 6.68
C ALA A 252 -4.61 1.86 6.47
N PHE A 253 -5.00 2.41 5.31
CA PHE A 253 -6.37 2.81 5.00
C PHE A 253 -6.75 2.47 3.55
N SER A 254 -8.03 2.23 3.34
CA SER A 254 -8.66 2.21 2.02
C SER A 254 -9.87 3.14 2.01
N PHE A 255 -10.14 3.77 0.88
CA PHE A 255 -11.35 4.58 0.68
C PHE A 255 -12.58 3.72 0.39
N THR A 256 -12.37 2.47 0.01
CA THR A 256 -13.42 1.50 -0.25
C THR A 256 -13.28 0.28 0.64
N ASN A 257 -14.39 -0.36 0.96
CA ASN A 257 -14.36 -1.63 1.67
C ASN A 257 -13.87 -2.75 0.73
N LYS A 258 -12.56 -3.02 0.77
CA LYS A 258 -11.92 -4.04 -0.09
C LYS A 258 -12.48 -5.45 0.15
N SER A 259 -13.05 -5.69 1.33
CA SER A 259 -13.70 -6.97 1.62
C SER A 259 -14.98 -7.18 0.83
N LEU A 260 -15.82 -6.15 0.72
CA LEU A 260 -17.07 -6.24 -0.04
C LEU A 260 -16.81 -6.48 -1.51
N GLY A 261 -15.85 -5.74 -2.11
CA GLY A 261 -15.44 -5.97 -3.50
C GLY A 261 -14.87 -7.37 -3.72
N THR A 262 -14.08 -7.89 -2.78
CA THR A 262 -13.55 -9.25 -2.85
C THR A 262 -14.67 -10.28 -2.72
N ILE A 263 -15.64 -10.11 -1.82
CA ILE A 263 -16.78 -11.03 -1.66
C ILE A 263 -17.68 -11.02 -2.88
N GLU A 264 -18.03 -9.87 -3.44
CA GLU A 264 -18.80 -9.80 -4.68
C GLU A 264 -18.08 -10.47 -5.84
N SER A 265 -16.79 -10.22 -5.98
CA SER A 265 -15.96 -10.89 -6.99
C SER A 265 -15.93 -12.40 -6.78
N LEU A 266 -15.80 -12.88 -5.53
CA LEU A 266 -15.83 -14.29 -5.21
C LEU A 266 -17.22 -14.90 -5.46
N LYS A 267 -18.30 -14.22 -5.09
CA LYS A 267 -19.66 -14.65 -5.38
C LYS A 267 -19.89 -14.77 -6.89
N ASN A 268 -19.55 -13.74 -7.65
CA ASN A 268 -19.71 -13.74 -9.10
C ASN A 268 -18.92 -14.87 -9.78
N LYS A 269 -17.77 -15.22 -9.22
CA LYS A 269 -16.89 -16.23 -9.80
C LYS A 269 -17.20 -17.65 -9.34
N TYR A 270 -17.62 -17.85 -8.09
CA TYR A 270 -17.66 -19.19 -7.48
C TYR A 270 -19.03 -19.64 -6.97
N LEU A 271 -20.00 -18.73 -6.80
CA LEU A 271 -21.32 -19.09 -6.30
C LEU A 271 -22.01 -20.09 -7.24
N GLY A 272 -22.54 -21.18 -6.70
CA GLY A 272 -23.17 -22.23 -7.46
C GLY A 272 -22.22 -23.26 -8.07
N MET A 273 -20.91 -23.01 -8.06
CA MET A 273 -19.93 -23.94 -8.61
C MET A 273 -19.73 -25.18 -7.76
N THR A 274 -19.36 -26.28 -8.40
CA THR A 274 -18.91 -27.50 -7.74
C THR A 274 -17.45 -27.40 -7.36
N VAL A 275 -17.13 -27.74 -6.13
CA VAL A 275 -15.77 -27.69 -5.58
C VAL A 275 -15.37 -29.00 -4.92
N TYR A 276 -14.07 -29.23 -4.83
CA TYR A 276 -13.47 -30.40 -4.20
C TYR A 276 -12.36 -29.94 -3.24
N PRO A 277 -12.34 -30.40 -1.97
CA PRO A 277 -11.20 -30.19 -1.09
C PRO A 277 -9.93 -30.84 -1.69
N LYS A 278 -8.82 -30.10 -1.72
CA LYS A 278 -7.51 -30.61 -2.14
C LYS A 278 -6.86 -31.51 -1.10
N LYS A 279 -7.21 -31.28 0.15
CA LYS A 279 -6.76 -32.00 1.34
C LYS A 279 -7.96 -32.22 2.27
N MET A 280 -7.78 -32.98 3.33
CA MET A 280 -8.78 -33.07 4.39
C MET A 280 -8.94 -31.70 5.06
N LEU A 281 -10.15 -31.13 5.05
CA LEU A 281 -10.44 -29.82 5.60
C LEU A 281 -11.36 -29.92 6.81
N PRO A 282 -11.08 -29.20 7.91
CA PRO A 282 -12.01 -29.10 9.01
C PRO A 282 -13.20 -28.25 8.58
N ALA A 283 -14.40 -28.72 8.87
CA ALA A 283 -15.64 -28.01 8.57
C ALA A 283 -16.63 -28.20 9.72
N LYS A 284 -17.69 -27.38 9.74
CA LYS A 284 -18.84 -27.53 10.60
C LYS A 284 -19.98 -28.11 9.77
N ARG A 285 -20.52 -29.22 10.18
CA ARG A 285 -21.77 -29.75 9.61
C ARG A 285 -22.95 -29.13 10.33
N ILE A 286 -23.84 -28.50 9.57
CA ILE A 286 -25.04 -27.86 10.09
C ILE A 286 -26.20 -28.87 9.99
N VAL A 287 -26.78 -29.23 11.12
CA VAL A 287 -27.94 -30.11 11.18
C VAL A 287 -29.11 -29.30 11.74
N SER A 288 -30.15 -29.16 10.94
CA SER A 288 -31.38 -28.51 11.38
C SER A 288 -32.36 -29.58 11.83
N PHE A 289 -32.79 -29.51 13.08
CA PHE A 289 -33.82 -30.39 13.63
C PHE A 289 -34.79 -29.58 14.49
N GLU A 290 -36.08 -29.61 14.18
CA GLU A 290 -37.14 -28.92 14.93
C GLU A 290 -36.78 -27.46 15.32
N ASP A 291 -36.49 -26.63 14.31
CA ASP A 291 -36.11 -25.22 14.46
C ASP A 291 -34.83 -24.93 15.27
N LYS A 292 -34.10 -25.97 15.68
CA LYS A 292 -32.77 -25.84 16.29
C LYS A 292 -31.69 -26.23 15.31
N GLN A 293 -30.74 -25.32 15.14
CA GLN A 293 -29.50 -25.62 14.41
C GLN A 293 -28.44 -26.12 15.39
N THR A 294 -27.94 -27.31 15.11
CA THR A 294 -26.78 -27.88 15.84
C THR A 294 -25.58 -27.95 14.90
N GLU A 295 -24.41 -27.55 15.44
CA GLU A 295 -23.15 -27.62 14.73
C GLU A 295 -22.36 -28.83 15.22
N SER A 296 -21.84 -29.61 14.32
CA SER A 296 -20.87 -30.66 14.62
C SER A 296 -19.59 -30.45 13.82
N ARG A 297 -18.44 -30.54 14.49
CA ARG A 297 -17.14 -30.49 13.81
C ARG A 297 -16.93 -31.79 13.05
N VAL A 298 -16.63 -31.67 11.75
CA VAL A 298 -16.34 -32.77 10.85
C VAL A 298 -15.07 -32.48 10.05
N HIS A 299 -14.53 -33.52 9.44
CA HIS A 299 -13.48 -33.38 8.47
C HIS A 299 -13.98 -33.78 7.11
N LEU A 300 -14.02 -32.86 6.17
CA LEU A 300 -14.35 -33.12 4.78
C LEU A 300 -13.21 -33.88 4.11
N PRO A 301 -13.46 -35.12 3.63
CA PRO A 301 -12.45 -35.87 2.91
C PRO A 301 -12.01 -35.17 1.63
N ARG A 302 -10.81 -35.46 1.19
CA ARG A 302 -10.30 -35.01 -0.11
C ARG A 302 -11.22 -35.51 -1.22
N TYR A 303 -11.49 -34.65 -2.20
CA TYR A 303 -12.36 -34.92 -3.36
C TYR A 303 -13.85 -35.13 -3.05
N THR A 304 -14.33 -34.80 -1.85
CA THR A 304 -15.76 -34.72 -1.60
C THR A 304 -16.40 -33.72 -2.57
N VAL A 305 -17.47 -34.12 -3.25
CA VAL A 305 -18.16 -33.25 -4.21
C VAL A 305 -19.09 -32.32 -3.44
N LEU A 306 -18.88 -31.03 -3.53
CA LEU A 306 -19.61 -30.00 -2.80
C LEU A 306 -20.03 -28.88 -3.75
N GLN A 307 -21.21 -28.30 -3.53
CA GLN A 307 -21.66 -27.11 -4.26
C GLN A 307 -21.65 -25.88 -3.34
N ILE A 308 -21.10 -24.79 -3.81
CA ILE A 308 -21.08 -23.54 -3.06
C ILE A 308 -22.48 -22.90 -3.12
N LYS A 309 -23.12 -22.76 -1.96
CA LYS A 309 -24.44 -22.12 -1.81
C LYS A 309 -24.35 -20.68 -1.33
N GLU A 310 -23.36 -20.36 -0.52
CA GLU A 310 -23.15 -19.02 0.00
C GLU A 310 -21.67 -18.78 0.24
N ILE A 311 -21.24 -17.53 0.08
CA ILE A 311 -19.89 -17.06 0.40
C ILE A 311 -20.02 -15.85 1.32
N LYS A 312 -19.43 -15.94 2.50
CA LYS A 312 -19.32 -14.87 3.49
C LYS A 312 -17.86 -14.60 3.78
N LEU A 313 -17.52 -13.43 4.33
CA LEU A 313 -16.20 -13.21 4.94
C LEU A 313 -16.18 -13.75 6.35
N SER A 314 -15.09 -14.42 6.68
CA SER A 314 -14.79 -14.75 8.07
C SER A 314 -14.14 -13.56 8.77
N PRO A 315 -14.52 -13.25 10.02
CA PRO A 315 -13.69 -12.39 10.86
C PRO A 315 -12.33 -13.07 11.14
N PRO A 316 -11.21 -12.43 10.97
CA PRO A 316 -10.94 -11.02 10.70
C PRO A 316 -10.81 -10.61 9.23
N GLY A 317 -11.40 -11.33 8.29
CA GLY A 317 -11.55 -10.84 6.91
C GLY A 317 -10.55 -11.37 5.87
N SER A 318 -9.66 -12.29 6.24
CA SER A 318 -8.67 -12.88 5.32
C SER A 318 -9.15 -14.16 4.62
N LEU A 319 -10.12 -14.84 5.17
CA LEU A 319 -10.66 -16.10 4.67
C LEU A 319 -12.13 -15.95 4.25
N ALA A 320 -12.59 -16.81 3.34
CA ALA A 320 -14.00 -16.92 3.02
C ALA A 320 -14.64 -18.05 3.85
N THR A 321 -15.79 -17.78 4.43
CA THR A 321 -16.67 -18.82 4.95
C THR A 321 -17.61 -19.25 3.82
N LEU A 322 -17.50 -20.52 3.42
CA LEU A 322 -18.34 -21.13 2.40
C LEU A 322 -19.46 -21.92 3.07
N SER A 323 -20.70 -21.69 2.67
CA SER A 323 -21.78 -22.64 2.90
C SER A 323 -21.85 -23.59 1.71
N LEU A 324 -21.60 -24.87 1.97
CA LEU A 324 -21.46 -25.92 0.98
C LEU A 324 -22.54 -26.96 1.17
N THR A 325 -22.99 -27.57 0.08
CA THR A 325 -23.96 -28.68 0.12
C THR A 325 -23.38 -29.88 -0.61
N ASP A 326 -23.45 -31.07 -0.02
CA ASP A 326 -23.11 -32.31 -0.71
C ASP A 326 -24.29 -32.83 -1.54
N ARG A 327 -24.11 -34.01 -2.17
CA ARG A 327 -25.16 -34.66 -3.01
C ARG A 327 -26.37 -35.12 -2.21
N ASP A 328 -26.18 -35.35 -0.93
CA ASP A 328 -27.26 -35.84 -0.03
C ASP A 328 -27.98 -34.67 0.64
N GLY A 329 -27.63 -33.45 0.30
CA GLY A 329 -28.24 -32.23 0.85
C GLY A 329 -27.69 -31.79 2.22
N ALA A 330 -26.67 -32.46 2.75
CA ALA A 330 -26.05 -32.03 3.99
C ALA A 330 -25.29 -30.70 3.80
N ILE A 331 -25.46 -29.81 4.77
CA ILE A 331 -24.90 -28.47 4.75
C ILE A 331 -23.62 -28.44 5.60
N TYR A 332 -22.58 -27.82 5.05
CA TYR A 332 -21.28 -27.63 5.71
C TYR A 332 -20.88 -26.18 5.66
N GLU A 333 -20.32 -25.68 6.75
CA GLU A 333 -19.60 -24.41 6.77
C GLU A 333 -18.09 -24.69 6.80
N LEU A 334 -17.38 -24.10 5.88
CA LEU A 334 -15.95 -24.23 5.71
C LEU A 334 -15.28 -22.86 5.64
N GLU A 335 -14.36 -22.59 6.54
CA GLU A 335 -13.52 -21.41 6.51
C GLU A 335 -12.24 -21.75 5.72
N THR A 336 -12.00 -21.05 4.60
CA THR A 336 -10.96 -21.46 3.66
C THR A 336 -10.45 -20.31 2.80
N ASP A 337 -9.21 -20.43 2.36
CA ASP A 337 -8.69 -19.71 1.22
C ASP A 337 -9.05 -20.47 -0.07
N LEU A 338 -10.01 -19.94 -0.79
CA LEU A 338 -10.53 -20.57 -2.03
C LEU A 338 -9.43 -20.88 -3.06
N LYS A 339 -8.35 -20.11 -3.09
CA LYS A 339 -7.27 -20.30 -4.04
C LYS A 339 -6.40 -21.51 -3.70
N TYR A 340 -6.18 -21.77 -2.41
CA TYR A 340 -5.21 -22.75 -1.97
C TYR A 340 -5.85 -24.07 -1.53
N ASP A 341 -7.05 -24.05 -0.98
CA ASP A 341 -7.62 -25.20 -0.29
C ASP A 341 -8.61 -26.00 -1.13
N VAL A 342 -9.22 -25.41 -2.15
CA VAL A 342 -10.23 -26.08 -2.96
C VAL A 342 -9.89 -26.10 -4.45
N ILE A 343 -10.38 -27.10 -5.15
CA ILE A 343 -10.36 -27.20 -6.62
C ILE A 343 -11.78 -26.88 -7.09
N VAL A 344 -11.91 -25.89 -7.97
CA VAL A 344 -13.18 -25.59 -8.63
C VAL A 344 -13.28 -26.45 -9.87
N LYS A 345 -14.38 -27.17 -10.03
CA LYS A 345 -14.67 -27.86 -11.26
C LYS A 345 -15.19 -26.83 -12.28
N ASN A 346 -14.42 -26.61 -13.32
CA ASN A 346 -14.95 -25.95 -14.51
C ASN A 346 -15.77 -27.02 -15.22
N ASP A 347 -17.09 -26.86 -15.20
CA ASP A 347 -17.97 -27.62 -16.10
C ASP A 347 -17.79 -27.00 -17.49
N ASN A 348 -16.84 -27.57 -18.27
CA ASN A 348 -16.80 -27.45 -19.71
C ASN A 348 -17.61 -28.57 -20.31
#